data_d93630be9d4c37d6f3052f5a308d4262
#
_entry.id   d93630be9d4c37d6f3052f5a308d4262
#
_cell.length_a   1.000
_cell.length_b   1.000
_cell.length_c   1.000
_cell.angle_alpha   90.00
_cell.angle_beta   90.00
_cell.angle_gamma   90.00
#
_symmetry.space_group_name_H-M   'P 1'
#
loop_
_entity.id
_entity.type
_entity.pdbx_description
1 polymer ?
#
loop_
_entity_poly.entity_id
_entity_poly.type
_entity_poly.pdbx_seq_one_letter_code
_entity_poly.pdbx_strand_id
1 'polypeptide(L)'
;MNKADRIIQHIVDLQYRLCQVENNLQFIKATQALKRSLEKFYDLLINDQQLMSQYQSTYIGWFYTGLGHSLYDRVCNSLIEYRNGKRPFDNVH
;
A
#
# COMPACT_ATOMS: atom_id res chain seq x y z
N MET A 1 -18.88 -1.86 -9.62
CA MET A 1 -17.70 -1.56 -8.79
C MET A 1 -17.18 -0.18 -9.13
N ASN A 2 -17.12 0.73 -8.15
CA ASN A 2 -16.65 2.08 -8.40
C ASN A 2 -15.12 2.14 -8.40
N LYS A 3 -14.58 3.32 -8.72
CA LYS A 3 -13.12 3.51 -8.84
C LYS A 3 -12.37 3.22 -7.53
N ALA A 4 -12.97 3.61 -6.40
CA ALA A 4 -12.35 3.36 -5.09
C ALA A 4 -12.29 1.87 -4.76
N ASP A 5 -13.34 1.12 -5.06
CA ASP A 5 -13.36 -0.32 -4.84
C ASP A 5 -12.29 -1.04 -5.66
N ARG A 6 -12.07 -0.59 -6.90
CA ARG A 6 -11.02 -1.15 -7.75
C ARG A 6 -9.63 -0.88 -7.18
N ILE A 7 -9.41 0.32 -6.65
CA ILE A 7 -8.13 0.67 -6.05
C ILE A 7 -7.90 -0.16 -4.78
N ILE A 8 -8.92 -0.31 -3.94
CA ILE A 8 -8.85 -1.13 -2.73
C ILE A 8 -8.51 -2.58 -3.10
N GLN A 9 -9.20 -3.13 -4.09
CA GLN A 9 -8.93 -4.50 -4.54
C GLN A 9 -7.50 -4.65 -5.04
N HIS A 10 -7.01 -3.66 -5.77
CA HIS A 10 -5.64 -3.65 -6.26
C HIS A 10 -4.63 -3.59 -5.11
N ILE A 11 -4.90 -2.78 -4.07
CA ILE A 11 -4.06 -2.71 -2.88
C ILE A 11 -3.99 -4.07 -2.18
N VAL A 12 -5.14 -4.73 -2.02
CA VAL A 12 -5.20 -6.08 -1.42
C VAL A 12 -4.37 -7.07 -2.24
N ASP A 13 -4.52 -7.03 -3.56
CA ASP A 13 -3.76 -7.91 -4.47
C ASP A 13 -2.26 -7.66 -4.36
N LEU A 14 -1.85 -6.40 -4.26
CA LEU A 14 -0.44 -6.04 -4.12
C LEU A 14 0.14 -6.48 -2.77
N GLN A 15 -0.64 -6.37 -1.70
CA GLN A 15 -0.22 -6.90 -0.38
C GLN A 15 0.00 -8.41 -0.46
N TYR A 16 -0.90 -9.11 -1.14
CA TYR A 16 -0.77 -10.55 -1.34
C TYR A 16 0.48 -10.90 -2.14
N ARG A 17 0.73 -10.17 -3.23
CA ARG A 17 1.95 -10.36 -4.03
C ARG A 17 3.20 -10.09 -3.22
N LEU A 18 3.18 -9.06 -2.38
CA LEU A 18 4.33 -8.72 -1.54
C LEU A 18 4.69 -9.88 -0.60
N CYS A 19 3.70 -10.63 -0.13
CA CYS A 19 3.94 -11.82 0.68
C CYS A 19 4.55 -12.98 -0.10
N GLN A 20 4.51 -12.94 -1.44
CA GLN A 20 4.98 -14.02 -2.32
C GLN A 20 6.29 -13.70 -3.04
N VAL A 21 6.86 -12.52 -2.83
CA VAL A 21 8.12 -12.14 -3.50
C VAL A 21 9.27 -13.03 -3.01
N GLU A 22 10.18 -13.34 -3.91
CA GLU A 22 11.28 -14.28 -3.67
C GLU A 22 12.66 -13.65 -3.77
N ASN A 23 12.74 -12.42 -4.28
CA ASN A 23 14.01 -11.72 -4.45
C ASN A 23 13.84 -10.22 -4.30
N ASN A 24 14.97 -9.51 -4.22
CA ASN A 24 14.98 -8.06 -3.99
C ASN A 24 14.35 -7.27 -5.13
N LEU A 25 14.49 -7.71 -6.38
CA LEU A 25 13.87 -7.01 -7.51
C LEU A 25 12.34 -7.09 -7.44
N GLN A 26 11.82 -8.26 -7.16
CA GLN A 26 10.36 -8.44 -6.97
C GLN A 26 9.87 -7.64 -5.78
N PHE A 27 10.61 -7.64 -4.68
CA PHE A 27 10.29 -6.90 -3.48
C PHE A 27 10.17 -5.40 -3.75
N ILE A 28 11.19 -4.79 -4.38
CA ILE A 28 11.16 -3.35 -4.63
C ILE A 28 10.05 -2.95 -5.61
N LYS A 29 9.82 -3.75 -6.64
CA LYS A 29 8.75 -3.47 -7.61
C LYS A 29 7.37 -3.55 -6.96
N ALA A 30 7.11 -4.57 -6.16
CA ALA A 30 5.84 -4.74 -5.46
C ALA A 30 5.63 -3.62 -4.44
N THR A 31 6.67 -3.26 -3.70
CA THR A 31 6.60 -2.19 -2.70
C THR A 31 6.32 -0.83 -3.35
N GLN A 32 6.98 -0.51 -4.46
CA GLN A 32 6.74 0.73 -5.21
C GLN A 32 5.31 0.78 -5.78
N ALA A 33 4.82 -0.33 -6.31
CA ALA A 33 3.46 -0.42 -6.83
C ALA A 33 2.43 -0.21 -5.72
N LEU A 34 2.66 -0.81 -4.55
CA LEU A 34 1.79 -0.65 -3.39
C LEU A 34 1.76 0.80 -2.91
N LYS A 35 2.91 1.45 -2.83
CA LYS A 35 3.00 2.86 -2.48
C LYS A 35 2.16 3.73 -3.41
N ARG A 36 2.31 3.54 -4.73
CA ARG A 36 1.57 4.32 -5.73
C ARG A 36 0.06 4.10 -5.60
N SER A 37 -0.37 2.88 -5.36
CA SER A 37 -1.79 2.57 -5.21
C SER A 37 -2.39 3.18 -3.95
N LEU A 38 -1.64 3.17 -2.84
CA LEU A 38 -2.05 3.83 -1.61
C LEU A 38 -2.17 5.34 -1.80
N GLU A 39 -1.23 5.96 -2.49
CA GLU A 39 -1.26 7.39 -2.79
C GLU A 39 -2.47 7.76 -3.66
N LYS A 40 -2.76 6.98 -4.67
CA LYS A 40 -3.95 7.18 -5.52
C LYS A 40 -5.23 7.10 -4.71
N PHE A 41 -5.31 6.15 -3.80
CA PHE A 41 -6.47 5.97 -2.94
C PHE A 41 -6.66 7.18 -2.03
N TYR A 42 -5.61 7.64 -1.37
CA TYR A 42 -5.67 8.83 -0.51
C TYR A 42 -6.05 10.08 -1.29
N ASP A 43 -5.48 10.28 -2.48
CA ASP A 43 -5.82 11.42 -3.34
C ASP A 43 -7.29 11.41 -3.71
N LEU A 44 -7.81 10.24 -4.06
CA LEU A 44 -9.24 10.10 -4.41
C LEU A 44 -10.13 10.47 -3.23
N LEU A 45 -9.77 10.05 -2.03
CA LEU A 45 -10.55 10.36 -0.82
C LEU A 45 -10.51 11.83 -0.45
N ILE A 46 -9.33 12.46 -0.56
CA ILE A 46 -9.15 13.87 -0.23
C ILE A 46 -9.99 14.75 -1.14
N ASN A 47 -10.13 14.33 -2.41
CA ASN A 47 -10.83 15.12 -3.42
C ASN A 47 -12.33 14.81 -3.52
N ASP A 48 -12.84 13.83 -2.78
CA ASP A 48 -14.24 13.44 -2.84
C ASP A 48 -14.78 13.16 -1.43
N GLN A 49 -15.44 14.17 -0.85
CA GLN A 49 -15.98 14.08 0.51
C GLN A 49 -17.11 13.05 0.65
N GLN A 50 -17.92 12.87 -0.39
CA GLN A 50 -18.98 11.86 -0.37
C GLN A 50 -18.36 10.47 -0.30
N LEU A 51 -17.35 10.24 -1.11
CA LEU A 51 -16.63 8.99 -1.13
C LEU A 51 -15.94 8.74 0.21
N MET A 52 -15.29 9.78 0.76
CA MET A 52 -14.67 9.69 2.07
C MET A 52 -15.68 9.32 3.15
N SER A 53 -16.84 9.98 3.18
CA SER A 53 -17.91 9.67 4.14
C SER A 53 -18.41 8.24 4.02
N GLN A 54 -18.57 7.78 2.78
CA GLN A 54 -19.00 6.42 2.50
C GLN A 54 -18.00 5.38 3.02
N TYR A 55 -16.72 5.65 2.83
CA TYR A 55 -15.67 4.71 3.22
C TYR A 55 -15.23 4.83 4.67
N GLN A 56 -15.41 5.98 5.31
CA GLN A 56 -15.11 6.15 6.73
C GLN A 56 -15.83 5.17 7.63
N SER A 57 -17.05 4.79 7.28
CA SER A 57 -17.83 3.87 8.08
C SER A 57 -17.55 2.40 7.78
N THR A 58 -16.83 2.10 6.71
CA THR A 58 -16.57 0.72 6.27
C THR A 58 -15.09 0.40 6.26
N TYR A 59 -14.43 0.64 5.12
CA TYR A 59 -13.05 0.25 4.93
C TYR A 59 -12.06 1.29 5.40
N ILE A 60 -12.47 2.54 5.54
CA ILE A 60 -11.57 3.64 5.82
C ILE A 60 -11.37 3.89 7.30
N GLY A 61 -12.32 3.52 8.11
CA GLY A 61 -12.04 3.37 9.52
C GLY A 61 -10.77 2.53 9.68
N TRP A 62 -10.67 1.51 8.86
CA TRP A 62 -9.52 0.62 8.80
C TRP A 62 -8.27 1.29 8.22
N PHE A 63 -8.41 2.05 7.13
CA PHE A 63 -7.27 2.69 6.46
C PHE A 63 -6.79 3.95 7.17
N TYR A 64 -7.71 4.77 7.69
CA TYR A 64 -7.37 6.06 8.29
C TYR A 64 -7.02 5.99 9.77
N THR A 65 -7.60 5.07 10.52
CA THR A 65 -7.44 5.07 11.98
C THR A 65 -6.34 4.16 12.51
N GLY A 66 -5.62 3.50 11.65
CA GLY A 66 -4.53 2.67 12.17
C GLY A 66 -3.79 1.91 11.10
N LEU A 67 -4.43 0.97 10.43
CA LEU A 67 -3.73 0.03 9.56
C LEU A 67 -3.30 0.64 8.23
N GLY A 68 -4.08 1.54 7.66
CA GLY A 68 -3.73 2.16 6.38
C GLY A 68 -2.55 3.11 6.49
N HIS A 69 -2.54 3.99 7.49
CA HIS A 69 -1.41 4.84 7.77
C HIS A 69 -0.18 4.03 8.15
N SER A 70 -0.36 3.02 8.97
CA SER A 70 0.71 2.10 9.34
C SER A 70 1.28 1.38 8.12
N LEU A 71 0.42 0.93 7.22
CA LEU A 71 0.86 0.28 5.99
C LEU A 71 1.65 1.24 5.10
N TYR A 72 1.16 2.46 4.91
CA TYR A 72 1.84 3.48 4.12
C TYR A 72 3.20 3.82 4.71
N ASP A 73 3.27 4.04 6.02
CA ASP A 73 4.52 4.34 6.71
C ASP A 73 5.51 3.18 6.57
N ARG A 74 5.06 1.95 6.72
CA ARG A 74 5.91 0.76 6.56
C ARG A 74 6.45 0.64 5.15
N VAL A 75 5.60 0.89 4.15
CA VAL A 75 6.00 0.87 2.74
C VAL A 75 7.05 1.95 2.46
N CYS A 76 6.82 3.17 2.92
CA CYS A 76 7.77 4.27 2.75
C CYS A 76 9.10 3.97 3.45
N ASN A 77 9.07 3.45 4.66
CA ASN A 77 10.26 3.08 5.40
C ASN A 77 11.04 1.96 4.70
N SER A 78 10.35 0.97 4.16
CA SER A 78 10.97 -0.11 3.39
C SER A 78 11.69 0.43 2.16
N LEU A 79 11.10 1.40 1.46
CA LEU A 79 11.73 2.02 0.30
C LEU A 79 12.96 2.85 0.67
N ILE A 80 12.90 3.58 1.78
CA ILE A 80 14.04 4.35 2.30
C ILE A 80 15.17 3.39 2.68
N GLU A 81 14.88 2.33 3.39
CA GLU A 81 15.86 1.32 3.78
C GLU A 81 16.51 0.68 2.55
N TYR A 82 15.71 0.35 1.55
CA TYR A 82 16.20 -0.23 0.30
C TYR A 82 17.13 0.75 -0.43
N ARG A 83 16.76 2.03 -0.47
CA ARG A 83 17.60 3.08 -1.07
C ARG A 83 18.93 3.21 -0.34
N ASN A 84 18.93 2.98 0.97
CA ASN A 84 20.13 3.04 1.80
C ASN A 84 20.95 1.75 1.78
N GLY A 85 20.60 0.80 0.93
CA GLY A 85 21.37 -0.41 0.71
C GLY A 85 20.86 -1.66 1.41
N LYS A 86 19.77 -1.57 2.16
CA LYS A 86 19.22 -2.74 2.85
C LYS A 86 18.51 -3.66 1.84
N ARG A 87 18.93 -4.91 1.79
CA ARG A 87 18.41 -5.92 0.88
C ARG A 87 17.82 -7.08 1.68
N PRO A 88 16.48 -7.12 1.86
CA PRO A 88 15.87 -8.10 2.76
C PRO A 88 16.06 -9.55 2.33
N PHE A 89 16.33 -9.80 1.05
CA PHE A 89 16.48 -11.16 0.53
C PHE A 89 17.95 -11.59 0.39
N ASP A 90 18.91 -10.73 0.69
CA ASP A 90 20.33 -11.10 0.58
C ASP A 90 20.76 -12.05 1.69
N ASN A 91 20.06 -12.07 2.82
CA ASN A 91 20.38 -12.90 3.99
C ASN A 91 19.52 -14.17 4.05
N VAL A 92 18.77 -14.48 3.01
CA VAL A 92 17.94 -15.68 2.95
C VAL A 92 18.80 -16.82 2.42
N HIS A 93 19.00 -17.81 3.28
CA HIS A 93 19.79 -19.02 2.97
C HIS A 93 18.89 -20.23 2.80
#